data_ea22df254714e6792555555fd116fec7
#
_entry.id   ea22df254714e6792555555fd116fec7
#
_cell.length_a   1.000
_cell.length_b   1.000
_cell.length_c   1.000
_cell.angle_alpha   90.00
_cell.angle_beta   90.00
_cell.angle_gamma   90.00
#
_symmetry.space_group_name_H-M   'P 1'
#
loop_
_entity.id
_entity.type
_entity.pdbx_description
1 polymer ?
#
loop_
_entity_poly.entity_id
_entity_poly.type
_entity_poly.pdbx_seq_one_letter_code
_entity_poly.pdbx_strand_id
1 'polypeptide(L)'
;CIRDRLSAAGYLATYSMKVSNPAAYVEALDELMNTDWGKSFAGSVSLHQYAFNGYDDATHVVVINYENPESLGTGTESFTDPVFLSFFAETASMAEPVEQSLNMKLISVYNENPDEDQVYTIYRMQVKDAASYAKEYTKLTNAQVDSGNIQGSYGLRQLVAGDTRYYTHYAYTSAPSVAEAMKSAETLYSSDSFAKFADKVNENRRVMNISILTNVVNYPAN
;
A
#
# COMPACT_ATOMS: atom_id res chain seq x y z
N CYS A 1 -13.83 17.91 -11.68
CA CYS A 1 -13.73 17.08 -12.88
C CYS A 1 -12.60 16.07 -12.61
N ILE A 2 -12.93 14.94 -11.98
CA ILE A 2 -11.98 13.84 -11.74
C ILE A 2 -11.67 13.26 -13.13
N ARG A 3 -10.51 13.62 -13.68
CA ARG A 3 -9.99 12.97 -14.88
C ARG A 3 -9.51 11.58 -14.47
N ASP A 4 -10.22 10.54 -14.92
CA ASP A 4 -9.68 9.21 -15.07
C ASP A 4 -8.37 9.30 -15.88
N ARG A 5 -7.24 9.44 -15.18
CA ARG A 5 -5.96 9.07 -15.76
C ARG A 5 -5.91 7.56 -15.68
N LEU A 6 -6.29 6.89 -16.75
CA LEU A 6 -5.76 5.59 -17.10
C LEU A 6 -4.24 5.78 -17.25
N SER A 7 -3.51 5.83 -16.13
CA SER A 7 -2.06 5.80 -16.16
C SER A 7 -1.64 4.39 -16.59
N ALA A 8 -0.54 4.29 -17.34
CA ALA A 8 0.13 3.02 -17.58
C ALA A 8 0.18 2.21 -16.26
N ALA A 9 0.05 0.89 -16.36
CA ALA A 9 -0.03 0.02 -15.20
C ALA A 9 1.20 0.23 -14.31
N GLY A 10 1.05 1.01 -13.24
CA GLY A 10 2.08 1.21 -12.24
C GLY A 10 2.13 0.01 -11.30
N TYR A 11 3.24 -0.12 -10.59
CA TYR A 11 3.51 -1.23 -9.69
C TYR A 11 3.78 -0.75 -8.28
N LEU A 12 3.54 -1.63 -7.33
CA LEU A 12 3.84 -1.42 -5.92
C LEU A 12 4.59 -2.64 -5.40
N ALA A 13 5.85 -2.48 -5.02
CA ALA A 13 6.59 -3.50 -4.29
C ALA A 13 6.45 -3.27 -2.79
N THR A 14 6.20 -4.32 -2.02
CA THR A 14 6.12 -4.25 -0.56
C THR A 14 7.13 -5.20 0.06
N TYR A 15 7.81 -4.73 1.10
CA TYR A 15 8.79 -5.49 1.88
C TYR A 15 8.38 -5.39 3.34
N SER A 16 7.59 -6.35 3.80
CA SER A 16 7.17 -6.44 5.20
C SER A 16 8.27 -7.08 6.04
N MET A 17 8.55 -6.52 7.20
CA MET A 17 9.65 -6.94 8.05
C MET A 17 9.31 -6.78 9.54
N LYS A 18 9.99 -7.56 10.37
CA LYS A 18 10.02 -7.40 11.81
C LYS A 18 11.23 -6.54 12.17
N VAL A 19 10.99 -5.31 12.57
CA VAL A 19 12.06 -4.36 12.95
C VAL A 19 12.22 -4.34 14.45
N SER A 20 13.43 -4.68 14.93
CA SER A 20 13.75 -4.72 16.35
C SER A 20 14.20 -3.37 16.92
N ASN A 21 14.73 -2.48 16.06
CA ASN A 21 15.13 -1.12 16.42
C ASN A 21 14.63 -0.11 15.38
N PRO A 22 13.36 0.36 15.49
CA PRO A 22 12.74 1.25 14.51
C PRO A 22 13.50 2.57 14.31
N ALA A 23 14.02 3.17 15.39
CA ALA A 23 14.72 4.44 15.29
C ALA A 23 16.01 4.34 14.45
N ALA A 24 16.83 3.31 14.69
CA ALA A 24 18.05 3.08 13.93
C ALA A 24 17.74 2.67 12.47
N TYR A 25 16.63 1.95 12.25
CA TYR A 25 16.23 1.59 10.88
C TYR A 25 15.81 2.84 10.06
N VAL A 26 15.05 3.76 10.68
CA VAL A 26 14.66 5.03 10.06
C VAL A 26 15.91 5.86 9.75
N GLU A 27 16.84 5.98 10.70
CA GLU A 27 18.11 6.71 10.49
C GLU A 27 18.91 6.16 9.30
N ALA A 28 19.11 4.84 9.25
CA ALA A 28 19.81 4.19 8.13
C ALA A 28 19.07 4.39 6.78
N LEU A 29 17.73 4.34 6.79
CA LEU A 29 16.94 4.58 5.58
C LEU A 29 17.04 6.05 5.13
N ASP A 30 17.01 7.01 6.07
CA ASP A 30 17.22 8.43 5.79
C ASP A 30 18.61 8.68 5.18
N GLU A 31 19.63 8.05 5.74
CA GLU A 31 21.00 8.14 5.21
C GLU A 31 21.08 7.61 3.78
N LEU A 32 20.50 6.42 3.52
CA LEU A 32 20.44 5.83 2.18
C LEU A 32 19.74 6.78 1.18
N MET A 33 18.57 7.28 1.54
CA MET A 33 17.76 8.12 0.63
C MET A 33 18.38 9.51 0.40
N ASN A 34 19.28 9.97 1.27
CA ASN A 34 20.05 11.20 1.09
C ASN A 34 21.31 11.04 0.25
N THR A 35 21.74 9.83 -0.11
CA THR A 35 22.84 9.57 -1.05
C THR A 35 22.46 9.94 -2.49
N ASP A 36 23.46 9.96 -3.39
CA ASP A 36 23.21 10.12 -4.83
C ASP A 36 22.38 8.94 -5.38
N TRP A 37 22.55 7.74 -4.84
CA TRP A 37 21.71 6.58 -5.15
C TRP A 37 20.25 6.85 -4.80
N GLY A 38 19.95 7.26 -3.57
CA GLY A 38 18.58 7.55 -3.13
C GLY A 38 17.93 8.67 -3.92
N LYS A 39 18.66 9.76 -4.20
CA LYS A 39 18.19 10.89 -5.01
C LYS A 39 17.93 10.54 -6.48
N SER A 40 18.53 9.49 -7.01
CA SER A 40 18.31 9.01 -8.39
C SER A 40 17.43 7.77 -8.47
N PHE A 41 16.91 7.28 -7.33
CA PHE A 41 16.09 6.08 -7.30
C PHE A 41 14.80 6.23 -8.12
N ALA A 42 14.48 5.21 -8.93
CA ALA A 42 13.42 5.27 -9.94
C ALA A 42 11.99 5.06 -9.39
N GLY A 43 11.78 5.25 -8.09
CA GLY A 43 10.47 5.09 -7.43
C GLY A 43 10.34 5.95 -6.19
N SER A 44 9.11 6.18 -5.71
CA SER A 44 8.93 6.73 -4.36
C SER A 44 8.98 5.62 -3.32
N VAL A 45 9.58 5.92 -2.18
CA VAL A 45 9.75 4.98 -1.06
C VAL A 45 9.00 5.50 0.14
N SER A 46 8.23 4.65 0.81
CA SER A 46 7.62 4.98 2.10
C SER A 46 7.81 3.85 3.11
N LEU A 47 8.01 4.21 4.36
CA LEU A 47 8.03 3.30 5.49
C LEU A 47 6.76 3.48 6.31
N HIS A 48 6.08 2.39 6.58
CA HIS A 48 4.90 2.38 7.44
C HIS A 48 5.10 1.40 8.60
N GLN A 49 4.47 1.71 9.73
CA GLN A 49 4.39 0.83 10.88
C GLN A 49 3.01 0.20 10.93
N TYR A 50 2.93 -1.11 11.19
CA TYR A 50 1.67 -1.77 11.48
C TYR A 50 1.19 -1.42 12.89
N ALA A 51 0.07 -0.70 12.99
CA ALA A 51 -0.62 -0.46 14.24
C ALA A 51 -1.46 -1.70 14.64
N PHE A 52 -2.08 -2.36 13.64
CA PHE A 52 -2.84 -3.60 13.80
C PHE A 52 -2.59 -4.49 12.59
N ASN A 53 -2.13 -5.73 12.81
CA ASN A 53 -1.75 -6.67 11.74
C ASN A 53 -2.22 -8.12 11.97
N GLY A 54 -3.12 -8.35 12.92
CA GLY A 54 -3.59 -9.70 13.26
C GLY A 54 -2.48 -10.58 13.83
N TYR A 55 -2.27 -11.76 13.22
CA TYR A 55 -1.24 -12.73 13.63
C TYR A 55 0.04 -12.65 12.79
N ASP A 56 0.16 -11.69 11.89
CA ASP A 56 1.37 -11.49 11.09
C ASP A 56 2.46 -10.84 11.95
N ASP A 57 3.68 -11.40 11.91
CA ASP A 57 4.81 -10.94 12.73
C ASP A 57 5.45 -9.64 12.24
N ALA A 58 5.09 -9.18 11.03
CA ALA A 58 5.61 -7.93 10.50
C ALA A 58 5.19 -6.73 11.36
N THR A 59 6.16 -5.91 11.72
CA THR A 59 5.95 -4.66 12.46
C THR A 59 6.00 -3.43 11.56
N HIS A 60 6.73 -3.52 10.44
CA HIS A 60 6.91 -2.44 9.47
C HIS A 60 6.83 -2.97 8.04
N VAL A 61 6.56 -2.07 7.12
CA VAL A 61 6.60 -2.35 5.68
C VAL A 61 7.21 -1.17 4.93
N VAL A 62 8.21 -1.46 4.10
CA VAL A 62 8.66 -0.54 3.05
C VAL A 62 7.79 -0.75 1.82
N VAL A 63 7.24 0.33 1.32
CA VAL A 63 6.43 0.36 0.11
C VAL A 63 7.16 1.18 -0.95
N ILE A 64 7.43 0.56 -2.08
CA ILE A 64 8.05 1.23 -3.22
C ILE A 64 7.03 1.35 -4.34
N ASN A 65 6.77 2.57 -4.77
CA ASN A 65 5.81 2.86 -5.81
C ASN A 65 6.53 3.20 -7.12
N TYR A 66 6.28 2.39 -8.15
CA TYR A 66 6.81 2.56 -9.50
C TYR A 66 5.70 3.00 -10.46
N GLU A 67 5.99 3.97 -11.32
CA GLU A 67 5.00 4.51 -12.25
C GLU A 67 4.68 3.56 -13.42
N ASN A 68 5.68 2.78 -13.85
CA ASN A 68 5.62 1.95 -15.05
C ASN A 68 6.60 0.78 -14.96
N PRO A 69 6.58 -0.18 -15.92
CA PRO A 69 7.51 -1.32 -15.95
C PRO A 69 8.98 -0.92 -16.05
N GLU A 70 9.29 0.17 -16.74
CA GLU A 70 10.65 0.66 -16.95
C GLU A 70 11.26 1.14 -15.62
N SER A 71 10.50 1.94 -14.84
CA SER A 71 10.94 2.40 -13.52
C SER A 71 11.08 1.23 -12.53
N LEU A 72 10.20 0.22 -12.61
CA LEU A 72 10.34 -1.02 -11.84
C LEU A 72 11.63 -1.76 -12.19
N GLY A 73 11.95 -1.92 -13.48
CA GLY A 73 13.18 -2.56 -13.94
C GLY A 73 14.42 -1.83 -13.42
N THR A 74 14.50 -0.52 -13.68
CA THR A 74 15.61 0.33 -13.23
C THR A 74 15.78 0.31 -11.70
N GLY A 75 14.68 0.44 -10.94
CA GLY A 75 14.72 0.40 -9.48
C GLY A 75 15.19 -0.97 -8.95
N THR A 76 14.74 -2.06 -9.57
CA THR A 76 15.14 -3.42 -9.16
C THR A 76 16.62 -3.68 -9.46
N GLU A 77 17.14 -3.22 -10.62
CA GLU A 77 18.55 -3.33 -10.99
C GLU A 77 19.45 -2.54 -10.02
N SER A 78 19.00 -1.39 -9.53
CA SER A 78 19.76 -0.53 -8.62
C SER A 78 20.01 -1.17 -7.24
N PHE A 79 19.30 -2.23 -6.86
CA PHE A 79 19.54 -2.97 -5.62
C PHE A 79 20.86 -3.74 -5.60
N THR A 80 21.56 -3.83 -6.74
CA THR A 80 22.92 -4.38 -6.82
C THR A 80 24.01 -3.34 -6.57
N ASP A 81 23.66 -2.07 -6.44
CA ASP A 81 24.61 -0.99 -6.17
C ASP A 81 25.26 -1.16 -4.80
N PRO A 82 26.61 -0.93 -4.67
CA PRO A 82 27.31 -1.03 -3.40
C PRO A 82 26.74 -0.18 -2.27
N VAL A 83 26.16 0.99 -2.58
CA VAL A 83 25.51 1.87 -1.57
C VAL A 83 24.29 1.17 -0.97
N PHE A 84 23.42 0.60 -1.81
CA PHE A 84 22.26 -0.17 -1.33
C PHE A 84 22.67 -1.44 -0.58
N LEU A 85 23.68 -2.17 -1.08
CA LEU A 85 24.18 -3.38 -0.42
C LEU A 85 24.79 -3.07 0.97
N SER A 86 25.41 -1.90 1.14
CA SER A 86 25.90 -1.45 2.45
C SER A 86 24.76 -1.21 3.43
N PHE A 87 23.72 -0.49 3.00
CA PHE A 87 22.49 -0.31 3.79
C PHE A 87 21.85 -1.65 4.18
N PHE A 88 21.73 -2.57 3.22
CA PHE A 88 21.15 -3.89 3.48
C PHE A 88 21.97 -4.68 4.51
N ALA A 89 23.31 -4.65 4.42
CA ALA A 89 24.18 -5.30 5.40
C ALA A 89 24.08 -4.66 6.80
N GLU A 90 24.01 -3.35 6.88
CA GLU A 90 23.86 -2.61 8.13
C GLU A 90 22.53 -2.93 8.83
N THR A 91 21.43 -2.95 8.07
CA THR A 91 20.09 -3.18 8.61
C THR A 91 19.75 -4.65 8.86
N ALA A 92 20.55 -5.61 8.35
CA ALA A 92 20.27 -7.04 8.43
C ALA A 92 20.08 -7.57 9.86
N SER A 93 20.74 -6.96 10.86
CA SER A 93 20.60 -7.37 12.26
C SER A 93 19.35 -6.82 12.97
N MET A 94 18.70 -5.80 12.38
CA MET A 94 17.57 -5.11 12.97
C MET A 94 16.26 -5.25 12.20
N ALA A 95 16.30 -5.79 10.97
CA ALA A 95 15.15 -5.97 10.10
C ALA A 95 15.10 -7.41 9.56
N GLU A 96 14.22 -8.23 10.12
CA GLU A 96 13.98 -9.62 9.69
C GLU A 96 12.89 -9.61 8.59
N PRO A 97 13.16 -10.12 7.38
CA PRO A 97 12.15 -10.20 6.32
C PRO A 97 11.00 -11.15 6.70
N VAL A 98 9.76 -10.72 6.46
CA VAL A 98 8.54 -11.52 6.69
C VAL A 98 7.85 -11.85 5.37
N GLU A 99 7.57 -10.84 4.53
CA GLU A 99 6.89 -11.00 3.26
C GLU A 99 7.44 -10.01 2.23
N GLN A 100 7.51 -10.46 0.98
CA GLN A 100 7.80 -9.60 -0.18
C GLN A 100 6.73 -9.83 -1.24
N SER A 101 6.21 -8.75 -1.82
CA SER A 101 5.25 -8.87 -2.90
C SER A 101 5.36 -7.75 -3.92
N LEU A 102 4.99 -8.08 -5.16
CA LEU A 102 4.82 -7.12 -6.24
C LEU A 102 3.34 -7.08 -6.64
N ASN A 103 2.78 -5.89 -6.69
CA ASN A 103 1.37 -5.67 -6.96
C ASN A 103 1.20 -4.69 -8.12
N MET A 104 0.26 -4.98 -9.03
CA MET A 104 -0.14 -4.08 -10.11
C MET A 104 -1.30 -3.19 -9.65
N LYS A 105 -1.27 -1.93 -10.01
CA LYS A 105 -2.32 -0.96 -9.73
C LYS A 105 -3.49 -1.16 -10.69
N LEU A 106 -4.65 -1.61 -10.19
CA LEU A 106 -5.89 -1.68 -10.97
C LEU A 106 -6.70 -0.37 -10.88
N ILE A 107 -6.79 0.19 -9.68
CA ILE A 107 -7.47 1.46 -9.38
C ILE A 107 -6.57 2.26 -8.46
N SER A 108 -6.35 3.53 -8.76
CA SER A 108 -5.57 4.44 -7.93
C SER A 108 -6.21 5.82 -7.97
N VAL A 109 -6.62 6.29 -6.82
CA VAL A 109 -7.04 7.68 -6.61
C VAL A 109 -6.19 8.22 -5.46
N TYR A 110 -5.54 9.33 -5.71
CA TYR A 110 -4.64 9.97 -4.76
C TYR A 110 -5.29 11.21 -4.17
N ASN A 111 -5.08 11.43 -2.90
CA ASN A 111 -5.45 12.67 -2.21
C ASN A 111 -4.76 13.87 -2.88
N GLU A 112 -5.46 14.99 -2.99
CA GLU A 112 -4.88 16.25 -3.46
C GLU A 112 -3.80 16.77 -2.50
N ASN A 113 -3.94 16.47 -1.21
CA ASN A 113 -2.96 16.74 -0.17
C ASN A 113 -2.38 15.42 0.39
N PRO A 114 -1.27 14.90 -0.16
CA PRO A 114 -0.68 13.64 0.29
C PRO A 114 -0.24 13.62 1.76
N ASP A 115 0.02 14.79 2.34
CA ASP A 115 0.42 14.92 3.76
C ASP A 115 -0.72 14.55 4.72
N GLU A 116 -1.96 14.48 4.24
CA GLU A 116 -3.11 14.00 5.02
C GLU A 116 -3.26 12.47 5.00
N ASP A 117 -2.49 11.77 4.18
CA ASP A 117 -2.49 10.31 4.11
C ASP A 117 -1.58 9.69 5.19
N GLN A 118 -1.97 9.82 6.46
CA GLN A 118 -1.15 9.38 7.60
C GLN A 118 -1.45 7.97 8.08
N VAL A 119 -2.66 7.47 7.78
CA VAL A 119 -3.12 6.14 8.20
C VAL A 119 -3.73 5.43 7.02
N TYR A 120 -3.38 4.16 6.84
CA TYR A 120 -3.90 3.31 5.77
C TYR A 120 -4.61 2.10 6.35
N THR A 121 -5.84 1.86 5.92
CA THR A 121 -6.55 0.60 6.17
C THR A 121 -6.43 -0.28 4.94
N ILE A 122 -5.85 -1.47 5.10
CA ILE A 122 -5.57 -2.42 4.02
C ILE A 122 -6.47 -3.64 4.18
N TYR A 123 -7.20 -4.00 3.14
CA TYR A 123 -8.06 -5.17 3.06
C TYR A 123 -7.45 -6.19 2.10
N ARG A 124 -6.70 -7.17 2.60
CA ARG A 124 -6.15 -8.27 1.79
C ARG A 124 -7.21 -9.34 1.57
N MET A 125 -7.36 -9.82 0.34
CA MET A 125 -8.44 -10.72 -0.02
C MET A 125 -8.08 -11.71 -1.13
N GLN A 126 -8.77 -12.83 -1.14
CA GLN A 126 -8.87 -13.73 -2.28
C GLN A 126 -10.04 -13.29 -3.15
N VAL A 127 -9.79 -13.03 -4.44
CA VAL A 127 -10.82 -12.64 -5.42
C VAL A 127 -10.78 -13.65 -6.56
N LYS A 128 -11.95 -14.20 -6.94
CA LYS A 128 -12.09 -15.21 -8.01
C LYS A 128 -12.19 -14.55 -9.38
N ASP A 129 -12.99 -13.49 -9.52
CA ASP A 129 -13.20 -12.72 -10.74
C ASP A 129 -12.84 -11.25 -10.48
N ALA A 130 -11.62 -10.88 -10.89
CA ALA A 130 -11.06 -9.56 -10.68
C ALA A 130 -11.86 -8.45 -11.38
N ALA A 131 -12.34 -8.71 -12.61
CA ALA A 131 -13.06 -7.70 -13.39
C ALA A 131 -14.43 -7.39 -12.76
N SER A 132 -15.17 -8.42 -12.36
CA SER A 132 -16.44 -8.25 -11.64
C SER A 132 -16.23 -7.54 -10.31
N TYR A 133 -15.20 -7.91 -9.55
CA TYR A 133 -14.87 -7.27 -8.27
C TYR A 133 -14.51 -5.78 -8.46
N ALA A 134 -13.63 -5.45 -9.39
CA ALA A 134 -13.21 -4.08 -9.67
C ALA A 134 -14.40 -3.18 -10.05
N LYS A 135 -15.34 -3.71 -10.85
CA LYS A 135 -16.57 -2.99 -11.22
C LYS A 135 -17.44 -2.63 -9.99
N GLU A 136 -17.66 -3.59 -9.09
CA GLU A 136 -18.47 -3.34 -7.90
C GLU A 136 -17.72 -2.48 -6.87
N TYR A 137 -16.39 -2.65 -6.75
CA TYR A 137 -15.54 -1.79 -5.93
C TYR A 137 -15.59 -0.33 -6.39
N THR A 138 -15.52 -0.07 -7.71
CA THR A 138 -15.65 1.29 -8.27
C THR A 138 -17.00 1.92 -7.93
N LYS A 139 -18.11 1.17 -7.99
CA LYS A 139 -19.43 1.68 -7.60
C LYS A 139 -19.49 2.05 -6.11
N LEU A 140 -18.91 1.19 -5.25
CA LEU A 140 -18.83 1.45 -3.83
C LEU A 140 -18.02 2.71 -3.54
N THR A 141 -16.80 2.80 -4.07
CA THR A 141 -15.92 3.93 -3.80
C THR A 141 -16.47 5.24 -4.33
N ASN A 142 -17.09 5.26 -5.51
CA ASN A 142 -17.77 6.46 -6.00
C ASN A 142 -18.89 6.92 -5.05
N ALA A 143 -19.73 6.00 -4.58
CA ALA A 143 -20.79 6.33 -3.61
C ALA A 143 -20.23 6.85 -2.28
N GLN A 144 -19.09 6.33 -1.82
CA GLN A 144 -18.44 6.77 -0.58
C GLN A 144 -17.75 8.14 -0.76
N VAL A 145 -17.18 8.42 -1.93
CA VAL A 145 -16.63 9.75 -2.27
C VAL A 145 -17.75 10.78 -2.38
N ASP A 146 -18.83 10.47 -3.10
CA ASP A 146 -19.99 11.36 -3.27
C ASP A 146 -20.66 11.72 -1.94
N SER A 147 -20.62 10.81 -0.96
CA SER A 147 -21.12 11.05 0.41
C SER A 147 -20.12 11.77 1.32
N GLY A 148 -18.88 12.02 0.85
CA GLY A 148 -17.81 12.63 1.64
C GLY A 148 -17.16 11.71 2.68
N ASN A 149 -17.44 10.40 2.63
CA ASN A 149 -16.87 9.44 3.59
C ASN A 149 -15.43 9.04 3.24
N ILE A 150 -15.05 9.01 1.96
CA ILE A 150 -13.66 8.84 1.52
C ILE A 150 -13.14 10.20 1.07
N GLN A 151 -12.18 10.74 1.79
CA GLN A 151 -11.52 12.02 1.47
C GLN A 151 -10.03 11.82 1.14
N GLY A 152 -9.41 10.73 1.60
CA GLY A 152 -8.02 10.38 1.34
C GLY A 152 -7.83 9.54 0.07
N SER A 153 -6.62 9.06 -0.12
CA SER A 153 -6.27 8.12 -1.20
C SER A 153 -6.98 6.78 -1.03
N TYR A 154 -7.33 6.15 -2.13
CA TYR A 154 -7.87 4.80 -2.14
C TYR A 154 -7.51 4.05 -3.42
N GLY A 155 -7.60 2.74 -3.39
CA GLY A 155 -7.33 1.97 -4.58
C GLY A 155 -7.49 0.46 -4.41
N LEU A 156 -7.32 -0.22 -5.56
CA LEU A 156 -7.33 -1.66 -5.69
C LEU A 156 -6.05 -2.13 -6.36
N ARG A 157 -5.43 -3.17 -5.82
CA ARG A 157 -4.19 -3.77 -6.30
C ARG A 157 -4.39 -5.25 -6.57
N GLN A 158 -3.68 -5.77 -7.57
CA GLN A 158 -3.62 -7.18 -7.89
C GLN A 158 -2.21 -7.70 -7.65
N LEU A 159 -2.07 -8.81 -6.93
CA LEU A 159 -0.80 -9.49 -6.74
C LEU A 159 -0.28 -10.02 -8.09
N VAL A 160 0.96 -9.68 -8.42
CA VAL A 160 1.69 -10.13 -9.60
C VAL A 160 2.73 -11.19 -9.23
N ALA A 161 3.47 -10.94 -8.14
CA ALA A 161 4.43 -11.88 -7.58
C ALA A 161 4.35 -11.83 -6.05
N GLY A 162 4.39 -12.99 -5.41
CA GLY A 162 4.26 -13.20 -3.97
C GLY A 162 3.44 -14.44 -3.66
N ASP A 163 3.00 -14.60 -2.42
CA ASP A 163 2.30 -15.81 -2.00
C ASP A 163 0.77 -15.67 -2.15
N THR A 164 0.22 -16.29 -3.18
CA THR A 164 -1.23 -16.28 -3.47
C THR A 164 -2.08 -16.99 -2.42
N ARG A 165 -1.49 -17.74 -1.47
CA ARG A 165 -2.23 -18.35 -0.35
C ARG A 165 -2.74 -17.30 0.62
N TYR A 166 -2.03 -16.17 0.75
CA TYR A 166 -2.41 -15.07 1.66
C TYR A 166 -3.41 -14.13 1.01
N TYR A 167 -3.19 -13.70 -0.23
CA TYR A 167 -4.13 -12.86 -0.97
C TYR A 167 -3.85 -12.89 -2.47
N THR A 168 -4.83 -12.46 -3.26
CA THR A 168 -4.68 -12.21 -4.70
C THR A 168 -4.87 -10.72 -5.02
N HIS A 169 -5.61 -10.02 -4.18
CA HIS A 169 -5.89 -8.59 -4.30
C HIS A 169 -5.89 -7.94 -2.92
N TYR A 170 -5.62 -6.65 -2.90
CA TYR A 170 -5.96 -5.83 -1.75
C TYR A 170 -6.56 -4.48 -2.16
N ALA A 171 -7.49 -4.00 -1.35
CA ALA A 171 -8.01 -2.65 -1.39
C ALA A 171 -7.42 -1.84 -0.23
N TYR A 172 -7.33 -0.52 -0.40
CA TYR A 172 -6.91 0.36 0.67
C TYR A 172 -7.69 1.67 0.65
N THR A 173 -7.74 2.31 1.81
CA THR A 173 -8.16 3.70 2.01
C THR A 173 -7.17 4.38 2.94
N SER A 174 -6.95 5.68 2.78
CA SER A 174 -6.17 6.49 3.72
C SER A 174 -7.03 7.48 4.48
N ALA A 175 -6.50 7.97 5.59
CA ALA A 175 -7.10 8.96 6.45
C ALA A 175 -6.02 9.77 7.20
N PRO A 176 -6.35 10.98 7.73
CA PRO A 176 -5.40 11.78 8.49
C PRO A 176 -5.02 11.19 9.86
N SER A 177 -5.86 10.31 10.41
CA SER A 177 -5.63 9.70 11.72
C SER A 177 -6.38 8.37 11.87
N VAL A 178 -6.00 7.57 12.87
CA VAL A 178 -6.72 6.35 13.22
C VAL A 178 -8.17 6.65 13.59
N ALA A 179 -8.45 7.75 14.28
CA ALA A 179 -9.80 8.15 14.66
C ALA A 179 -10.67 8.42 13.42
N GLU A 180 -10.15 9.15 12.43
CA GLU A 180 -10.88 9.41 11.18
C GLU A 180 -11.03 8.13 10.34
N ALA A 181 -10.02 7.26 10.28
CA ALA A 181 -10.13 5.96 9.65
C ALA A 181 -11.27 5.10 10.25
N MET A 182 -11.40 5.09 11.59
CA MET A 182 -12.46 4.35 12.28
C MET A 182 -13.85 4.95 12.04
N LYS A 183 -14.00 6.28 12.05
CA LYS A 183 -15.26 6.95 11.70
C LYS A 183 -15.70 6.62 10.27
N SER A 184 -14.74 6.67 9.32
CA SER A 184 -15.00 6.27 7.93
C SER A 184 -15.42 4.81 7.83
N ALA A 185 -14.79 3.90 8.59
CA ALA A 185 -15.18 2.50 8.62
C ALA A 185 -16.58 2.28 9.20
N GLU A 186 -16.95 2.95 10.30
CA GLU A 186 -18.29 2.90 10.88
C GLU A 186 -19.35 3.38 9.89
N THR A 187 -19.10 4.50 9.21
CA THR A 187 -19.99 5.05 8.17
C THR A 187 -20.09 4.09 6.98
N LEU A 188 -18.96 3.54 6.52
CA LEU A 188 -18.93 2.58 5.43
C LEU A 188 -19.80 1.36 5.74
N TYR A 189 -19.54 0.70 6.89
CA TYR A 189 -20.22 -0.56 7.24
C TYR A 189 -21.70 -0.40 7.52
N SER A 190 -22.16 0.80 7.90
CA SER A 190 -23.58 1.11 8.11
C SER A 190 -24.31 1.60 6.84
N SER A 191 -23.58 1.80 5.72
CA SER A 191 -24.15 2.37 4.50
C SER A 191 -24.86 1.34 3.63
N ASP A 192 -25.95 1.76 2.96
CA ASP A 192 -26.66 0.96 1.96
C ASP A 192 -25.78 0.57 0.77
N SER A 193 -24.83 1.45 0.41
CA SER A 193 -23.87 1.19 -0.68
C SER A 193 -22.95 0.03 -0.33
N PHE A 194 -22.48 -0.06 0.91
CA PHE A 194 -21.67 -1.19 1.37
C PHE A 194 -22.49 -2.48 1.46
N ALA A 195 -23.74 -2.42 1.95
CA ALA A 195 -24.61 -3.59 1.99
C ALA A 195 -24.84 -4.18 0.58
N LYS A 196 -25.14 -3.33 -0.40
CA LYS A 196 -25.28 -3.73 -1.81
C LYS A 196 -24.00 -4.29 -2.40
N PHE A 197 -22.85 -3.67 -2.11
CA PHE A 197 -21.55 -4.16 -2.52
C PHE A 197 -21.25 -5.54 -1.93
N ALA A 198 -21.42 -5.69 -0.61
CA ALA A 198 -21.15 -6.94 0.10
C ALA A 198 -21.98 -8.10 -0.49
N ASP A 199 -23.25 -7.88 -0.78
CA ASP A 199 -24.13 -8.87 -1.42
C ASP A 199 -23.61 -9.29 -2.81
N LYS A 200 -23.18 -8.32 -3.63
CA LYS A 200 -22.67 -8.58 -4.99
C LYS A 200 -21.34 -9.32 -5.04
N VAL A 201 -20.47 -9.14 -4.03
CA VAL A 201 -19.14 -9.72 -4.01
C VAL A 201 -18.98 -10.90 -3.05
N ASN A 202 -20.02 -11.29 -2.34
CA ASN A 202 -19.99 -12.32 -1.30
C ASN A 202 -19.39 -13.65 -1.77
N GLU A 203 -19.77 -14.14 -2.95
CA GLU A 203 -19.25 -15.38 -3.52
C GLU A 203 -17.92 -15.19 -4.28
N ASN A 204 -17.62 -13.95 -4.66
CA ASN A 204 -16.43 -13.59 -5.42
C ASN A 204 -15.21 -13.29 -4.54
N ARG A 205 -15.43 -12.90 -3.26
CA ARG A 205 -14.40 -12.42 -2.36
C ARG A 205 -14.39 -13.14 -1.02
N ARG A 206 -13.16 -13.43 -0.54
CA ARG A 206 -12.89 -13.79 0.85
C ARG A 206 -11.86 -12.82 1.44
N VAL A 207 -12.22 -12.07 2.46
CA VAL A 207 -11.26 -11.23 3.22
C VAL A 207 -10.36 -12.14 4.05
N MET A 208 -9.05 -11.95 3.91
CA MET A 208 -8.03 -12.77 4.55
C MET A 208 -7.38 -12.06 5.74
N ASN A 209 -7.16 -10.75 5.61
CA ASN A 209 -6.58 -9.90 6.65
C ASN A 209 -7.07 -8.47 6.47
N ILE A 210 -7.25 -7.75 7.58
CA ILE A 210 -7.44 -6.31 7.61
C ILE A 210 -6.37 -5.75 8.53
N SER A 211 -5.53 -4.86 8.00
CA SER A 211 -4.47 -4.22 8.78
C SER A 211 -4.61 -2.70 8.76
N ILE A 212 -4.09 -2.06 9.79
CA ILE A 212 -3.97 -0.61 9.90
C ILE A 212 -2.50 -0.27 10.00
N LEU A 213 -2.06 0.60 9.09
CA LEU A 213 -0.71 1.10 9.02
C LEU A 213 -0.69 2.60 9.34
N THR A 214 0.37 3.05 9.99
CA THR A 214 0.67 4.48 10.19
C THR A 214 1.89 4.84 9.35
N ASN A 215 1.86 5.99 8.72
CA ASN A 215 3.01 6.52 7.99
C ASN A 215 4.13 6.86 8.97
N VAL A 216 5.37 6.52 8.63
CA VAL A 216 6.59 6.86 9.40
C VAL A 216 7.39 7.91 8.64
N VAL A 217 7.74 7.62 7.38
CA VAL A 217 8.48 8.54 6.51
C VAL A 217 8.19 8.27 5.04
N ASN A 218 8.23 9.33 4.23
CA ASN A 218 8.03 9.27 2.79
C ASN A 218 9.19 9.95 2.06
N TYR A 219 9.67 9.31 0.99
CA TYR A 219 10.66 9.83 0.06
C TYR A 219 10.00 9.85 -1.33
N PRO A 220 9.61 11.03 -1.84
CA PRO A 220 9.02 11.16 -3.16
C PRO A 220 9.99 10.72 -4.24
N ALA A 221 9.47 10.30 -5.39
CA ALA A 221 10.29 10.14 -6.59
C ALA A 221 10.74 11.52 -7.10
N ASN A 222 11.97 11.61 -7.59
CA ASN A 222 12.55 12.83 -8.20
C ASN A 222 12.12 12.97 -9.65
#